data_9c32ebb5c3af34d8b330823a308ceb3f
#
_entry.id   9c32ebb5c3af34d8b330823a308ceb3f
#
_cell.length_a   1.000
_cell.length_b   1.000
_cell.length_c   1.000
_cell.angle_alpha   90.00
_cell.angle_beta   90.00
_cell.angle_gamma   90.00
#
_symmetry.space_group_name_H-M   'P 1'
#
loop_
_entity.id
_entity.type
_entity.pdbx_description
1 polymer ?
#
loop_
_entity_poly.entity_id
_entity_poly.type
_entity_poly.pdbx_seq_one_letter_code
_entity_poly.pdbx_strand_id
1 'polypeptide(L)'
;MRKTAGDLIKNIILSGFLLVIYSCGQLEVDIEVVNLFDPADANYSIPGTEVLDWPTEGHTIDSTSAVFTWRHSDQNYHYDATHEVDYAERIFYRYRLNASIWSPWNSGEALLQQDLHFWTFDTLTGLHVLKLDYMEDIDYNFAVMSKYPTNIQEDDWPTISFTVDAFDGVELLISPGQVFADSGTVFYVNAKLIDVTDFMGIHLDVSYDNSFMQLLDYALESDSTDFLLQSAGHLINFIDNDTQNGRFQLDLGVAGGAVTGVSGTGNIVRLIFEHTGPRGQSVISISSESTVRDVYNNSVIEHIFSGVVSIW
;
A
#
# COMPACT_ATOMS: atom_id res chain seq x y z
N MET A 1 -84.18 -35.24 7.36
CA MET A 1 -82.84 -34.92 7.90
C MET A 1 -82.62 -33.39 7.91
N ARG A 2 -82.76 -32.77 9.07
CA ARG A 2 -82.45 -31.29 9.21
C ARG A 2 -80.94 -31.10 9.38
N LYS A 3 -80.25 -30.53 8.37
CA LYS A 3 -78.93 -30.04 8.56
C LYS A 3 -79.01 -28.84 9.47
N THR A 4 -78.28 -28.86 10.60
CA THR A 4 -78.29 -27.80 11.56
C THR A 4 -77.49 -26.61 11.03
N ALA A 5 -77.89 -25.40 11.35
CA ALA A 5 -77.23 -24.15 10.92
C ALA A 5 -75.72 -24.12 11.22
N GLY A 6 -75.25 -24.95 12.16
CA GLY A 6 -73.83 -25.07 12.51
C GLY A 6 -72.93 -25.72 11.45
N ASP A 7 -73.50 -26.67 10.66
CA ASP A 7 -72.73 -27.34 9.59
C ASP A 7 -72.57 -26.45 8.36
N LEU A 8 -73.49 -25.51 8.12
CA LEU A 8 -73.40 -24.56 7.04
C LEU A 8 -72.32 -23.51 7.31
N ILE A 9 -72.23 -23.04 8.56
CA ILE A 9 -71.24 -22.05 9.00
C ILE A 9 -69.78 -22.64 8.95
N LYS A 10 -69.60 -23.90 9.39
CA LYS A 10 -68.31 -24.57 9.30
C LYS A 10 -67.81 -24.72 7.88
N ASN A 11 -68.65 -25.05 6.93
CA ASN A 11 -68.29 -25.22 5.52
C ASN A 11 -68.00 -23.90 4.85
N ILE A 12 -68.65 -22.81 5.23
CA ILE A 12 -68.33 -21.46 4.72
C ILE A 12 -66.97 -20.94 5.27
N ILE A 13 -66.67 -21.16 6.56
CA ILE A 13 -65.39 -20.80 7.16
C ILE A 13 -64.27 -21.63 6.58
N LEU A 14 -64.43 -22.94 6.36
CA LEU A 14 -63.42 -23.81 5.77
C LEU A 14 -63.10 -23.43 4.32
N SER A 15 -64.18 -23.12 3.52
CA SER A 15 -63.99 -22.65 2.13
C SER A 15 -63.34 -21.28 2.04
N GLY A 16 -63.66 -20.35 2.96
CA GLY A 16 -63.01 -19.04 3.02
C GLY A 16 -61.52 -19.14 3.41
N PHE A 17 -61.19 -20.05 4.34
CA PHE A 17 -59.80 -20.28 4.74
C PHE A 17 -58.97 -20.94 3.63
N LEU A 18 -59.55 -21.88 2.88
CA LEU A 18 -58.92 -22.50 1.71
C LEU A 18 -58.69 -21.50 0.57
N LEU A 19 -59.62 -20.56 0.34
CA LEU A 19 -59.44 -19.52 -0.68
C LEU A 19 -58.36 -18.51 -0.31
N VAL A 20 -58.20 -18.16 0.98
CA VAL A 20 -57.14 -17.28 1.45
C VAL A 20 -55.77 -17.96 1.35
N ILE A 21 -55.68 -19.26 1.62
CA ILE A 21 -54.40 -20.01 1.45
C ILE A 21 -54.04 -20.14 -0.03
N TYR A 22 -55.01 -20.30 -0.93
CA TYR A 22 -54.76 -20.39 -2.37
C TYR A 22 -54.41 -19.06 -3.01
N SER A 23 -54.89 -17.93 -2.45
CA SER A 23 -54.53 -16.60 -2.95
C SER A 23 -53.17 -16.13 -2.43
N CYS A 24 -52.66 -16.64 -1.29
CA CYS A 24 -51.30 -16.37 -0.83
C CYS A 24 -50.22 -17.20 -1.57
N GLY A 25 -50.60 -18.22 -2.33
CA GLY A 25 -49.64 -19.09 -3.04
C GLY A 25 -49.34 -18.70 -4.47
N GLN A 26 -49.84 -17.55 -4.95
CA GLN A 26 -49.60 -17.08 -6.33
C GLN A 26 -49.15 -15.62 -6.43
N LEU A 27 -48.61 -15.06 -5.37
CA LEU A 27 -47.68 -13.94 -5.51
C LEU A 27 -46.28 -14.55 -5.64
N GLU A 28 -45.98 -15.18 -6.78
CA GLU A 28 -44.62 -15.15 -7.30
C GLU A 28 -44.33 -13.67 -7.60
N VAL A 29 -43.89 -12.95 -6.59
CA VAL A 29 -43.10 -11.73 -6.85
C VAL A 29 -41.84 -12.28 -7.49
N ASP A 30 -41.75 -12.22 -8.82
CA ASP A 30 -40.48 -12.29 -9.52
C ASP A 30 -39.66 -11.12 -8.98
N ILE A 31 -38.99 -11.35 -7.85
CA ILE A 31 -37.91 -10.47 -7.42
C ILE A 31 -36.82 -10.80 -8.42
N GLU A 32 -36.75 -9.98 -9.47
CA GLU A 32 -35.60 -9.96 -10.37
C GLU A 32 -34.38 -9.66 -9.50
N VAL A 33 -33.66 -10.72 -9.17
CA VAL A 33 -32.43 -10.57 -8.36
C VAL A 33 -31.40 -9.95 -9.28
N VAL A 34 -31.32 -8.63 -9.24
CA VAL A 34 -30.27 -7.87 -9.94
C VAL A 34 -28.91 -8.38 -9.49
N ASN A 35 -28.12 -8.89 -10.41
CA ASN A 35 -26.75 -9.30 -10.14
C ASN A 35 -25.80 -8.54 -11.08
N LEU A 36 -25.39 -7.35 -10.67
CA LEU A 36 -24.54 -6.48 -11.48
C LEU A 36 -23.19 -7.10 -11.88
N PHE A 37 -22.79 -8.21 -11.27
CA PHE A 37 -21.57 -8.94 -11.68
C PHE A 37 -21.82 -10.02 -12.74
N ASP A 38 -23.08 -10.22 -13.16
CA ASP A 38 -23.44 -11.17 -14.20
C ASP A 38 -23.51 -10.46 -15.57
N PRO A 39 -22.69 -10.85 -16.56
CA PRO A 39 -22.72 -10.26 -17.90
C PRO A 39 -24.08 -10.38 -18.61
N ALA A 40 -24.99 -11.23 -18.12
CA ALA A 40 -26.35 -11.35 -18.65
C ALA A 40 -27.32 -10.31 -18.06
N ASP A 41 -26.97 -9.63 -16.98
CA ASP A 41 -27.78 -8.56 -16.38
C ASP A 41 -27.80 -7.33 -17.31
N ALA A 42 -28.98 -6.71 -17.46
CA ALA A 42 -29.15 -5.54 -18.31
C ALA A 42 -28.39 -4.29 -17.83
N ASN A 43 -28.05 -4.25 -16.53
CA ASN A 43 -27.32 -3.15 -15.90
C ASN A 43 -25.83 -3.49 -15.70
N TYR A 44 -25.38 -4.64 -16.24
CA TYR A 44 -23.96 -5.00 -16.17
C TYR A 44 -23.10 -4.00 -16.94
N SER A 45 -22.00 -3.57 -16.32
CA SER A 45 -20.90 -2.92 -17.03
C SER A 45 -19.58 -3.67 -16.76
N ILE A 46 -18.60 -3.51 -17.62
CA ILE A 46 -17.25 -4.07 -17.40
C ILE A 46 -16.60 -3.39 -16.18
N PRO A 47 -15.68 -4.08 -15.46
CA PRO A 47 -14.93 -3.44 -14.40
C PRO A 47 -14.24 -2.18 -14.89
N GLY A 48 -14.31 -1.12 -14.10
CA GLY A 48 -13.67 0.14 -14.41
C GLY A 48 -13.42 0.93 -13.13
N THR A 49 -12.33 1.70 -13.11
CA THR A 49 -11.91 2.51 -11.96
C THR A 49 -12.05 3.98 -12.28
N GLU A 50 -12.78 4.73 -11.44
CA GLU A 50 -12.80 6.19 -11.42
C GLU A 50 -11.90 6.65 -10.28
N VAL A 51 -10.82 7.36 -10.60
CA VAL A 51 -9.98 8.02 -9.61
C VAL A 51 -10.51 9.42 -9.36
N LEU A 52 -10.75 9.74 -8.09
CA LEU A 52 -11.36 11.00 -7.67
C LEU A 52 -10.33 11.99 -7.16
N ASP A 53 -9.30 11.48 -6.46
CA ASP A 53 -8.22 12.28 -5.91
C ASP A 53 -6.89 11.52 -6.04
N TRP A 54 -5.90 12.18 -6.60
CA TRP A 54 -4.53 11.73 -6.75
C TRP A 54 -3.64 12.92 -7.17
N PRO A 55 -2.30 12.82 -7.11
CA PRO A 55 -1.45 13.85 -7.71
C PRO A 55 -1.79 14.10 -9.17
N THR A 56 -1.81 15.35 -9.61
CA THR A 56 -2.11 15.67 -11.01
C THR A 56 -1.00 15.15 -11.92
N GLU A 57 -1.37 14.66 -13.13
CA GLU A 57 -0.43 14.15 -14.14
C GLU A 57 0.69 15.15 -14.44
N GLY A 58 1.94 14.70 -14.32
CA GLY A 58 3.14 15.50 -14.55
C GLY A 58 3.40 16.59 -13.51
N HIS A 59 2.65 16.62 -12.39
CA HIS A 59 2.90 17.58 -11.31
C HIS A 59 3.99 17.13 -10.38
N THR A 60 4.70 18.11 -9.81
CA THR A 60 5.59 17.92 -8.67
C THR A 60 4.82 18.19 -7.38
N ILE A 61 4.94 17.30 -6.40
CA ILE A 61 4.42 17.47 -5.04
C ILE A 61 5.58 17.73 -4.08
N ASP A 62 5.37 18.67 -3.17
CA ASP A 62 6.33 19.11 -2.15
C ASP A 62 6.14 18.37 -0.81
N SER A 63 5.72 17.13 -0.88
CA SER A 63 5.41 16.28 0.28
C SER A 63 5.86 14.85 0.04
N THR A 64 6.44 14.23 1.06
CA THR A 64 6.76 12.78 1.07
C THR A 64 5.53 11.90 1.23
N SER A 65 4.32 12.46 1.19
CA SER A 65 3.06 11.73 1.31
C SER A 65 2.14 12.05 0.14
N ALA A 66 1.47 11.02 -0.38
CA ALA A 66 0.42 11.15 -1.38
C ALA A 66 -0.83 10.37 -0.98
N VAL A 67 -1.99 10.92 -1.29
CA VAL A 67 -3.29 10.27 -1.07
C VAL A 67 -3.94 9.98 -2.41
N PHE A 68 -4.49 8.78 -2.55
CA PHE A 68 -5.19 8.32 -3.73
C PHE A 68 -6.57 7.85 -3.32
N THR A 69 -7.60 8.31 -4.03
CA THR A 69 -8.99 7.96 -3.75
C THR A 69 -9.68 7.50 -5.02
N TRP A 70 -10.35 6.35 -4.98
CA TRP A 70 -11.03 5.79 -6.14
C TRP A 70 -12.27 4.98 -5.77
N ARG A 71 -13.08 4.70 -6.78
CA ARG A 71 -14.26 3.83 -6.74
C ARG A 71 -14.52 3.21 -8.12
N HIS A 72 -15.60 2.46 -8.27
CA HIS A 72 -16.05 2.00 -9.58
C HIS A 72 -16.51 3.16 -10.46
N SER A 73 -16.22 3.09 -11.78
CA SER A 73 -16.58 4.16 -12.73
C SER A 73 -18.08 4.25 -13.03
N ASP A 74 -18.82 3.15 -12.91
CA ASP A 74 -20.28 3.11 -13.14
C ASP A 74 -21.03 3.37 -11.83
N GLN A 75 -21.99 4.30 -11.87
CA GLN A 75 -22.80 4.73 -10.73
C GLN A 75 -23.64 3.60 -10.12
N ASN A 76 -24.03 2.60 -10.91
CA ASN A 76 -24.82 1.46 -10.42
C ASN A 76 -24.07 0.61 -9.39
N TYR A 77 -22.74 0.75 -9.33
CA TYR A 77 -21.86 0.04 -8.38
C TYR A 77 -21.39 0.93 -7.23
N HIS A 78 -21.83 2.19 -7.18
CA HIS A 78 -21.49 3.08 -6.09
C HIS A 78 -22.24 2.67 -4.82
N TYR A 79 -21.67 3.05 -3.68
CA TYR A 79 -22.34 2.84 -2.39
C TYR A 79 -23.70 3.53 -2.37
N ASP A 80 -24.71 2.80 -1.98
CA ASP A 80 -26.05 3.32 -1.72
C ASP A 80 -26.61 2.65 -0.46
N ALA A 81 -26.76 3.43 0.61
CA ALA A 81 -27.28 2.97 1.91
C ALA A 81 -28.74 2.44 1.84
N THR A 82 -29.41 2.59 0.70
CA THR A 82 -30.78 2.10 0.49
C THR A 82 -30.86 0.69 -0.09
N HIS A 83 -29.73 0.14 -0.60
CA HIS A 83 -29.68 -1.21 -1.16
C HIS A 83 -29.25 -2.23 -0.10
N GLU A 84 -29.92 -3.39 -0.08
CA GLU A 84 -29.56 -4.50 0.81
C GLU A 84 -28.21 -5.15 0.46
N VAL A 85 -27.73 -4.94 -0.76
CA VAL A 85 -26.44 -5.45 -1.24
C VAL A 85 -25.57 -4.28 -1.67
N ASP A 86 -24.47 -4.07 -0.96
CA ASP A 86 -23.49 -3.07 -1.35
C ASP A 86 -22.49 -3.66 -2.35
N TYR A 87 -22.65 -3.29 -3.62
CA TYR A 87 -21.75 -3.73 -4.68
C TYR A 87 -20.34 -3.11 -4.52
N ALA A 88 -20.24 -1.88 -4.02
CA ALA A 88 -18.96 -1.19 -3.84
C ALA A 88 -18.01 -1.97 -2.92
N GLU A 89 -18.53 -2.54 -1.83
CA GLU A 89 -17.72 -3.34 -0.88
C GLU A 89 -17.17 -4.63 -1.50
N ARG A 90 -17.78 -5.14 -2.57
CA ARG A 90 -17.47 -6.45 -3.16
C ARG A 90 -16.55 -6.38 -4.37
N ILE A 91 -16.29 -5.18 -4.90
CA ILE A 91 -15.35 -4.97 -6.01
C ILE A 91 -13.94 -5.05 -5.45
N PHE A 92 -13.08 -5.80 -6.14
CA PHE A 92 -11.68 -5.93 -5.78
C PHE A 92 -10.85 -4.90 -6.53
N TYR A 93 -9.92 -4.29 -5.82
CA TYR A 93 -8.90 -3.40 -6.38
C TYR A 93 -7.50 -3.88 -6.01
N ARG A 94 -6.55 -3.51 -6.84
CA ARG A 94 -5.12 -3.58 -6.54
C ARG A 94 -4.42 -2.37 -7.12
N TYR A 95 -3.29 -2.02 -6.56
CA TYR A 95 -2.47 -0.92 -7.04
C TYR A 95 -1.01 -1.34 -7.16
N ARG A 96 -0.23 -0.54 -7.86
CA ARG A 96 1.23 -0.61 -7.86
C ARG A 96 1.84 0.77 -7.96
N LEU A 97 3.06 0.90 -7.45
CA LEU A 97 3.89 2.09 -7.54
C LEU A 97 5.15 1.75 -8.34
N ASN A 98 5.44 2.51 -9.39
CA ASN A 98 6.54 2.27 -10.32
C ASN A 98 6.49 0.84 -10.92
N ALA A 99 7.64 0.19 -11.07
CA ALA A 99 7.78 -1.19 -11.52
C ALA A 99 7.66 -2.23 -10.38
N SER A 100 7.14 -1.82 -9.20
CA SER A 100 6.93 -2.74 -8.09
C SER A 100 5.93 -3.85 -8.44
N ILE A 101 5.86 -4.87 -7.59
CA ILE A 101 4.80 -5.87 -7.67
C ILE A 101 3.43 -5.21 -7.44
N TRP A 102 2.40 -5.78 -8.07
CA TRP A 102 1.03 -5.40 -7.74
C TRP A 102 0.71 -5.79 -6.29
N SER A 103 0.00 -4.91 -5.58
CA SER A 103 -0.61 -5.30 -4.31
C SER A 103 -1.54 -6.49 -4.51
N PRO A 104 -1.84 -7.28 -3.48
CA PRO A 104 -2.94 -8.23 -3.51
C PRO A 104 -4.26 -7.54 -3.85
N TRP A 105 -5.19 -8.34 -4.35
CA TRP A 105 -6.56 -7.89 -4.55
C TRP A 105 -7.26 -7.71 -3.21
N ASN A 106 -7.78 -6.52 -2.93
CA ASN A 106 -8.58 -6.22 -1.74
C ASN A 106 -9.92 -5.61 -2.16
N SER A 107 -10.99 -6.10 -1.54
CA SER A 107 -12.31 -5.48 -1.62
C SER A 107 -12.56 -4.58 -0.40
N GLY A 108 -13.58 -3.72 -0.46
CA GLY A 108 -14.01 -2.94 0.71
C GLY A 108 -14.29 -3.83 1.92
N GLU A 109 -15.03 -4.94 1.71
CA GLU A 109 -15.31 -5.93 2.75
C GLU A 109 -14.02 -6.52 3.37
N ALA A 110 -13.02 -6.86 2.54
CA ALA A 110 -11.75 -7.38 3.01
C ALA A 110 -10.96 -6.33 3.81
N LEU A 111 -10.95 -5.07 3.37
CA LEU A 111 -10.25 -3.98 4.06
C LEU A 111 -10.88 -3.66 5.43
N LEU A 112 -12.20 -3.77 5.56
CA LEU A 112 -12.88 -3.60 6.85
C LEU A 112 -12.50 -4.67 7.89
N GLN A 113 -12.06 -5.84 7.42
CA GLN A 113 -11.62 -6.94 8.28
C GLN A 113 -10.11 -6.90 8.57
N GLN A 114 -9.36 -6.13 7.78
CA GLN A 114 -7.91 -5.96 7.89
C GLN A 114 -7.62 -4.60 8.53
N ASP A 115 -6.74 -4.57 9.51
CA ASP A 115 -6.30 -3.30 10.12
C ASP A 115 -5.14 -2.70 9.29
N LEU A 116 -5.41 -2.40 8.02
CA LEU A 116 -4.47 -1.75 7.12
C LEU A 116 -4.64 -0.23 7.21
N HIS A 117 -3.87 0.44 8.05
CA HIS A 117 -4.00 1.88 8.27
C HIS A 117 -3.72 2.73 7.03
N PHE A 118 -3.01 2.19 6.03
CA PHE A 118 -2.60 2.92 4.83
C PHE A 118 -3.55 2.73 3.63
N TRP A 119 -4.38 1.67 3.62
CA TRP A 119 -5.40 1.45 2.61
C TRP A 119 -6.71 1.09 3.30
N THR A 120 -7.67 1.98 3.20
CA THR A 120 -8.95 1.88 3.90
C THR A 120 -10.11 1.93 2.92
N PHE A 121 -11.27 1.45 3.38
CA PHE A 121 -12.55 1.59 2.69
C PHE A 121 -13.48 2.45 3.57
N ASP A 122 -13.99 3.54 3.00
CA ASP A 122 -14.96 4.40 3.67
C ASP A 122 -16.37 3.87 3.45
N THR A 123 -16.97 3.32 4.50
CA THR A 123 -18.33 2.75 4.47
C THR A 123 -19.44 3.77 4.29
N LEU A 124 -19.18 5.07 4.41
CA LEU A 124 -20.17 6.12 4.19
C LEU A 124 -20.23 6.56 2.73
N THR A 125 -19.12 6.49 2.02
CA THR A 125 -18.99 6.99 0.65
C THR A 125 -18.72 5.89 -0.37
N GLY A 126 -18.37 4.66 0.07
CA GLY A 126 -17.97 3.55 -0.81
C GLY A 126 -16.61 3.77 -1.49
N LEU A 127 -15.76 4.63 -0.92
CA LEU A 127 -14.48 4.99 -1.50
C LEU A 127 -13.34 4.16 -0.91
N HIS A 128 -12.42 3.76 -1.78
CA HIS A 128 -11.10 3.29 -1.38
C HIS A 128 -10.17 4.48 -1.21
N VAL A 129 -9.45 4.53 -0.10
CA VAL A 129 -8.48 5.58 0.23
C VAL A 129 -7.14 4.93 0.53
N LEU A 130 -6.13 5.25 -0.26
CA LEU A 130 -4.75 4.81 -0.08
C LEU A 130 -3.89 6.01 0.28
N LYS A 131 -3.17 5.93 1.39
CA LYS A 131 -2.17 6.90 1.78
C LYS A 131 -0.80 6.26 1.71
N LEU A 132 0.10 6.84 0.91
CA LEU A 132 1.51 6.48 0.85
C LEU A 132 2.33 7.55 1.55
N ASP A 133 3.10 7.16 2.56
CA ASP A 133 4.03 8.01 3.29
C ASP A 133 5.48 7.59 2.95
N TYR A 134 6.47 8.40 3.30
CA TYR A 134 7.91 8.13 3.09
C TYR A 134 8.29 7.96 1.60
N MET A 135 7.69 8.75 0.73
CA MET A 135 8.06 8.78 -0.68
C MET A 135 9.39 9.53 -0.85
N GLU A 136 10.26 8.98 -1.70
CA GLU A 136 11.54 9.60 -2.05
C GLU A 136 11.34 10.71 -3.07
N ASP A 137 12.29 11.62 -3.19
CA ASP A 137 12.33 12.67 -4.21
C ASP A 137 12.72 12.09 -5.57
N ILE A 138 11.77 11.44 -6.21
CA ILE A 138 11.90 10.81 -7.53
C ILE A 138 10.60 10.90 -8.32
N ASP A 139 10.69 10.49 -9.58
CA ASP A 139 9.51 10.30 -10.43
C ASP A 139 8.77 9.01 -10.05
N TYR A 140 7.46 9.13 -9.95
CA TYR A 140 6.55 8.02 -9.66
C TYR A 140 5.56 7.77 -10.79
N ASN A 141 5.23 6.48 -10.96
CA ASN A 141 4.12 6.02 -11.78
C ASN A 141 3.20 5.18 -10.89
N PHE A 142 2.00 5.66 -10.64
CA PHE A 142 0.97 4.96 -9.88
C PHE A 142 -0.08 4.39 -10.82
N ALA A 143 -0.51 3.16 -10.56
CA ALA A 143 -1.60 2.51 -11.28
C ALA A 143 -2.55 1.80 -10.31
N VAL A 144 -3.84 1.83 -10.60
CA VAL A 144 -4.89 1.10 -9.88
C VAL A 144 -5.77 0.35 -10.87
N MET A 145 -6.22 -0.84 -10.51
CA MET A 145 -7.00 -1.72 -11.38
C MET A 145 -8.11 -2.39 -10.56
N SER A 146 -9.28 -2.57 -11.18
CA SER A 146 -10.41 -3.26 -10.58
C SER A 146 -10.67 -4.65 -11.17
N LYS A 147 -11.38 -5.49 -10.40
CA LYS A 147 -12.02 -6.73 -10.88
C LYS A 147 -13.27 -7.06 -10.09
N TYR A 148 -14.15 -7.82 -10.72
CA TYR A 148 -15.33 -8.38 -10.06
C TYR A 148 -15.04 -9.69 -9.28
N PRO A 149 -15.94 -10.09 -8.36
CA PRO A 149 -15.88 -11.41 -7.72
C PRO A 149 -15.84 -12.57 -8.72
N THR A 150 -16.39 -12.38 -9.92
CA THR A 150 -16.36 -13.32 -11.04
C THR A 150 -15.01 -13.43 -11.75
N ASN A 151 -13.98 -12.70 -11.27
CA ASN A 151 -12.63 -12.59 -11.84
C ASN A 151 -12.55 -11.89 -13.22
N ILE A 152 -13.59 -11.23 -13.67
CA ILE A 152 -13.51 -10.32 -14.81
C ILE A 152 -12.71 -9.10 -14.36
N GLN A 153 -11.64 -8.77 -15.07
CA GLN A 153 -10.72 -7.67 -14.75
C GLN A 153 -10.94 -6.51 -15.71
N GLU A 154 -10.56 -5.33 -15.24
CA GLU A 154 -10.46 -4.13 -16.04
C GLU A 154 -9.34 -4.26 -17.08
N ASP A 155 -9.63 -3.91 -18.35
CA ASP A 155 -8.67 -4.01 -19.45
C ASP A 155 -7.82 -2.74 -19.60
N ASP A 156 -8.40 -1.57 -19.27
CA ASP A 156 -7.76 -0.25 -19.41
C ASP A 156 -7.85 0.50 -18.07
N TRP A 157 -6.85 0.31 -17.25
CA TRP A 157 -6.81 0.88 -15.89
C TRP A 157 -6.12 2.24 -15.84
N PRO A 158 -6.59 3.16 -14.97
CA PRO A 158 -5.98 4.46 -14.79
C PRO A 158 -4.54 4.37 -14.27
N THR A 159 -3.69 5.19 -14.87
CA THR A 159 -2.30 5.41 -14.46
C THR A 159 -2.01 6.90 -14.39
N ILE A 160 -1.07 7.29 -13.52
CA ILE A 160 -0.60 8.67 -13.41
C ILE A 160 0.91 8.69 -13.16
N SER A 161 1.58 9.67 -13.74
CA SER A 161 2.98 10.00 -13.45
C SER A 161 3.06 11.34 -12.73
N PHE A 162 3.86 11.39 -11.67
CA PHE A 162 4.11 12.60 -10.89
C PHE A 162 5.51 12.53 -10.28
N THR A 163 6.04 13.68 -9.85
CA THR A 163 7.33 13.78 -9.18
C THR A 163 7.11 14.15 -7.72
N VAL A 164 7.88 13.56 -6.83
CA VAL A 164 8.05 14.05 -5.45
C VAL A 164 9.37 14.82 -5.41
N ASP A 165 9.32 16.03 -4.86
CA ASP A 165 10.45 16.95 -4.67
C ASP A 165 10.13 17.75 -3.39
N ALA A 166 10.31 17.08 -2.26
CA ALA A 166 9.83 17.57 -0.97
C ALA A 166 10.90 18.37 -0.21
N PHE A 167 12.16 18.18 -0.54
CA PHE A 167 13.25 18.79 0.21
C PHE A 167 14.45 19.13 -0.68
N ASP A 168 15.12 20.20 -0.31
CA ASP A 168 16.41 20.57 -0.86
C ASP A 168 17.53 20.24 0.14
N GLY A 169 18.72 19.86 -0.35
CA GLY A 169 19.93 19.69 0.45
C GLY A 169 20.40 18.26 0.62
N VAL A 170 21.22 17.99 1.63
CA VAL A 170 21.81 16.67 1.87
C VAL A 170 20.87 15.79 2.66
N GLU A 171 20.43 14.71 2.03
CA GLU A 171 19.49 13.76 2.63
C GLU A 171 20.15 12.42 2.94
N LEU A 172 19.76 11.83 4.08
CA LEU A 172 20.04 10.45 4.44
C LEU A 172 18.71 9.71 4.56
N LEU A 173 18.49 8.70 3.72
CA LEU A 173 17.19 8.04 3.63
C LEU A 173 17.28 6.52 3.48
N ILE A 174 16.18 5.84 3.82
CA ILE A 174 15.94 4.44 3.46
C ILE A 174 15.37 4.39 2.04
N SER A 175 16.03 3.68 1.13
CA SER A 175 15.65 3.55 -0.29
C SER A 175 15.53 2.06 -0.70
N PRO A 176 14.41 1.62 -1.33
CA PRO A 176 13.22 2.41 -1.58
C PRO A 176 12.47 2.79 -0.31
N GLY A 177 11.90 4.00 -0.26
CA GLY A 177 11.12 4.49 0.87
C GLY A 177 9.81 3.69 1.08
N GLN A 178 9.32 3.02 0.02
CA GLN A 178 8.17 2.12 0.03
C GLN A 178 8.57 0.73 -0.46
N VAL A 179 8.50 -0.27 0.40
CA VAL A 179 8.71 -1.68 0.05
C VAL A 179 7.39 -2.43 0.13
N PHE A 180 7.04 -3.13 -0.94
CA PHE A 180 5.90 -4.04 -0.97
C PHE A 180 6.40 -5.46 -1.16
N ALA A 181 6.04 -6.36 -0.25
CA ALA A 181 6.52 -7.74 -0.29
C ALA A 181 5.44 -8.73 0.20
N ASP A 182 5.59 -9.99 -0.21
CA ASP A 182 4.74 -11.07 0.29
C ASP A 182 5.23 -11.57 1.65
N SER A 183 4.32 -12.15 2.43
CA SER A 183 4.65 -12.76 3.72
C SER A 183 5.71 -13.87 3.58
N GLY A 184 6.74 -13.83 4.43
CA GLY A 184 7.83 -14.81 4.44
C GLY A 184 8.87 -14.63 3.33
N THR A 185 8.86 -13.49 2.62
CA THR A 185 9.86 -13.20 1.57
C THR A 185 11.06 -12.44 2.11
N VAL A 186 12.15 -12.54 1.36
CA VAL A 186 13.36 -11.74 1.58
C VAL A 186 13.27 -10.49 0.70
N PHE A 187 13.57 -9.34 1.27
CA PHE A 187 13.64 -8.06 0.60
C PHE A 187 14.86 -7.26 1.06
N TYR A 188 15.16 -6.18 0.38
CA TYR A 188 16.26 -5.31 0.79
C TYR A 188 15.87 -3.84 0.74
N VAL A 189 16.55 -3.05 1.56
CA VAL A 189 16.58 -1.59 1.51
C VAL A 189 18.03 -1.11 1.57
N ASN A 190 18.27 0.09 1.09
CA ASN A 190 19.57 0.73 1.19
C ASN A 190 19.45 1.95 2.11
N ALA A 191 20.47 2.20 2.93
CA ALA A 191 20.70 3.56 3.42
C ALA A 191 21.41 4.32 2.30
N LYS A 192 20.81 5.42 1.85
CA LYS A 192 21.24 6.21 0.69
C LYS A 192 21.49 7.66 1.09
N LEU A 193 22.53 8.25 0.53
CA LEU A 193 22.78 9.68 0.61
C LEU A 193 22.45 10.35 -0.72
N ILE A 194 21.83 11.53 -0.64
CA ILE A 194 21.52 12.38 -1.79
C ILE A 194 22.31 13.68 -1.65
N ASP A 195 22.87 14.13 -2.76
CA ASP A 195 23.54 15.43 -2.95
C ASP A 195 24.62 15.78 -1.93
N VAL A 196 25.28 14.76 -1.36
CA VAL A 196 26.37 14.98 -0.43
C VAL A 196 27.60 15.54 -1.15
N THR A 197 28.28 16.47 -0.51
CA THR A 197 29.55 17.04 -0.95
C THR A 197 30.64 16.74 0.06
N ASP A 198 31.86 16.39 -0.45
CA ASP A 198 33.06 16.17 0.35
C ASP A 198 32.88 15.15 1.50
N PHE A 199 32.09 14.10 1.28
CA PHE A 199 31.84 13.03 2.25
C PHE A 199 33.13 12.37 2.72
N MET A 200 33.28 12.24 4.03
CA MET A 200 34.43 11.58 4.67
C MET A 200 34.03 10.45 5.60
N GLY A 201 32.82 10.48 6.16
CA GLY A 201 32.36 9.45 7.06
C GLY A 201 30.90 9.59 7.46
N ILE A 202 30.36 8.49 7.95
CA ILE A 202 28.98 8.41 8.45
C ILE A 202 28.97 7.61 9.76
N HIS A 203 28.20 8.09 10.72
CA HIS A 203 27.61 7.28 11.76
C HIS A 203 26.14 7.07 11.40
N LEU A 204 25.75 5.84 11.10
CA LEU A 204 24.42 5.43 10.73
C LEU A 204 23.83 4.55 11.84
N ASP A 205 22.65 4.89 12.32
CA ASP A 205 21.92 4.13 13.31
C ASP A 205 20.50 3.85 12.79
N VAL A 206 20.21 2.58 12.49
CA VAL A 206 18.94 2.10 11.93
C VAL A 206 18.24 1.25 12.95
N SER A 207 16.94 1.49 13.12
CA SER A 207 16.05 0.67 13.95
C SER A 207 14.89 0.09 13.13
N TYR A 208 14.47 -1.11 13.48
CA TYR A 208 13.37 -1.83 12.85
C TYR A 208 12.64 -2.71 13.87
N ASP A 209 11.41 -3.08 13.59
CA ASP A 209 10.64 -3.99 14.44
C ASP A 209 11.07 -5.46 14.19
N ASN A 210 11.84 -6.03 15.13
CA ASN A 210 12.32 -7.42 15.06
C ASN A 210 11.22 -8.47 15.25
N SER A 211 10.03 -8.07 15.67
CA SER A 211 8.86 -8.95 15.70
C SER A 211 8.14 -9.04 14.34
N PHE A 212 8.41 -8.07 13.44
CA PHE A 212 7.85 -7.98 12.11
C PHE A 212 8.83 -8.49 11.04
N MET A 213 10.11 -8.12 11.14
CA MET A 213 11.17 -8.49 10.19
C MET A 213 12.47 -8.79 10.91
N GLN A 214 13.30 -9.63 10.31
CA GLN A 214 14.64 -9.96 10.80
C GLN A 214 15.69 -9.51 9.79
N LEU A 215 16.74 -8.81 10.26
CA LEU A 215 17.90 -8.50 9.44
C LEU A 215 18.74 -9.78 9.28
N LEU A 216 18.85 -10.28 8.04
CA LEU A 216 19.62 -11.47 7.69
C LEU A 216 21.08 -11.15 7.41
N ASP A 217 21.31 -10.07 6.66
CA ASP A 217 22.64 -9.73 6.17
C ASP A 217 22.71 -8.25 5.82
N TYR A 218 23.92 -7.75 5.58
CA TYR A 218 24.17 -6.41 5.06
C TYR A 218 25.31 -6.46 4.05
N ALA A 219 25.32 -5.53 3.10
CA ALA A 219 26.38 -5.42 2.12
C ALA A 219 26.87 -3.96 1.99
N LEU A 220 28.17 -3.79 2.06
CA LEU A 220 28.89 -2.58 1.70
C LEU A 220 29.40 -2.76 0.26
N GLU A 221 28.49 -2.67 -0.72
CA GLU A 221 28.80 -2.98 -2.13
C GLU A 221 29.65 -1.91 -2.77
N SER A 222 30.96 -1.98 -2.58
CA SER A 222 31.91 -1.04 -3.19
C SER A 222 32.01 -1.20 -4.72
N ASP A 223 31.55 -2.33 -5.27
CA ASP A 223 31.71 -2.64 -6.70
C ASP A 223 30.45 -2.30 -7.54
N SER A 224 29.37 -1.85 -6.92
CA SER A 224 28.14 -1.43 -7.60
C SER A 224 28.21 0.05 -8.00
N THR A 225 27.78 0.38 -9.23
CA THR A 225 27.70 1.76 -9.72
C THR A 225 26.77 2.65 -8.90
N ASP A 226 25.82 2.03 -8.18
CA ASP A 226 24.85 2.72 -7.33
C ASP A 226 25.41 3.01 -5.93
N PHE A 227 26.66 2.62 -5.66
CA PHE A 227 27.30 2.79 -4.37
C PHE A 227 28.15 4.07 -4.35
N LEU A 228 27.85 4.99 -3.43
CA LEU A 228 28.52 6.30 -3.33
C LEU A 228 30.05 6.15 -3.22
N LEU A 229 30.51 5.12 -2.50
CA LEU A 229 31.90 4.92 -2.15
C LEU A 229 32.67 4.01 -3.11
N GLN A 230 32.12 3.71 -4.29
CA GLN A 230 32.76 2.85 -5.30
C GLN A 230 34.16 3.33 -5.66
N SER A 231 34.37 4.64 -5.75
CA SER A 231 35.67 5.27 -6.07
C SER A 231 36.46 5.75 -4.87
N ALA A 232 35.91 5.57 -3.65
CA ALA A 232 36.61 5.92 -2.43
C ALA A 232 37.83 5.01 -2.23
N GLY A 233 38.90 5.52 -1.72
CA GLY A 233 40.12 4.75 -1.43
C GLY A 233 39.91 3.63 -0.43
N HIS A 234 40.67 3.60 0.66
CA HIS A 234 40.45 2.62 1.72
C HIS A 234 39.28 3.04 2.60
N LEU A 235 38.31 2.11 2.82
CA LEU A 235 37.22 2.28 3.77
C LEU A 235 37.61 1.63 5.11
N ILE A 236 37.32 2.35 6.19
CA ILE A 236 37.35 1.81 7.55
C ILE A 236 35.90 1.75 8.03
N ASN A 237 35.47 0.57 8.48
CA ASN A 237 34.12 0.41 9.01
C ASN A 237 34.15 -0.32 10.36
N PHE A 238 33.16 0.02 11.18
CA PHE A 238 32.79 -0.69 12.39
C PHE A 238 31.28 -0.93 12.34
N ILE A 239 30.84 -2.14 12.61
CA ILE A 239 29.45 -2.54 12.52
C ILE A 239 29.04 -3.19 13.81
N ASP A 240 27.92 -2.74 14.37
CA ASP A 240 27.20 -3.38 15.45
C ASP A 240 25.79 -3.78 14.97
N ASN A 241 25.54 -5.09 14.93
CA ASN A 241 24.27 -5.65 14.48
C ASN A 241 23.56 -6.33 15.66
N ASP A 242 22.74 -5.57 16.36
CA ASP A 242 21.90 -6.07 17.46
C ASP A 242 20.52 -6.51 16.96
N THR A 243 20.46 -7.69 16.36
CA THR A 243 19.22 -8.27 15.81
C THR A 243 18.17 -8.56 16.89
N GLN A 244 18.56 -8.70 18.17
CA GLN A 244 17.63 -8.96 19.26
C GLN A 244 16.81 -7.72 19.62
N ASN A 245 17.40 -6.55 19.45
CA ASN A 245 16.73 -5.27 19.71
C ASN A 245 16.29 -4.56 18.41
N GLY A 246 16.44 -5.18 17.23
CA GLY A 246 16.06 -4.60 15.97
C GLY A 246 16.88 -3.33 15.63
N ARG A 247 18.20 -3.40 15.83
CA ARG A 247 19.11 -2.28 15.62
C ARG A 247 20.31 -2.67 14.77
N PHE A 248 20.67 -1.81 13.85
CA PHE A 248 21.89 -1.91 13.05
C PHE A 248 22.62 -0.57 13.10
N GLN A 249 23.92 -0.59 13.45
CA GLN A 249 24.79 0.57 13.48
C GLN A 249 25.98 0.36 12.56
N LEU A 250 26.35 1.41 11.84
CA LEU A 250 27.51 1.45 10.96
C LEU A 250 28.27 2.75 11.19
N ASP A 251 29.52 2.65 11.61
CA ASP A 251 30.51 3.72 11.50
C ASP A 251 31.40 3.44 10.29
N LEU A 252 31.39 4.33 9.32
CA LEU A 252 32.16 4.17 8.10
C LEU A 252 32.91 5.46 7.79
N GLY A 253 34.18 5.33 7.45
CA GLY A 253 35.04 6.45 7.08
C GLY A 253 35.94 6.15 5.89
N VAL A 254 36.25 7.18 5.11
CA VAL A 254 37.22 7.12 4.03
C VAL A 254 38.62 7.38 4.63
N ALA A 255 39.55 6.43 4.42
CA ALA A 255 40.91 6.54 4.95
C ALA A 255 41.95 6.69 3.83
N GLY A 256 43.00 7.48 4.09
CA GLY A 256 44.25 7.54 3.31
C GLY A 256 44.39 8.72 2.37
N GLY A 257 45.63 9.16 2.20
CA GLY A 257 46.16 10.02 1.15
C GLY A 257 45.63 11.45 1.06
N ALA A 258 45.97 12.19 0.03
CA ALA A 258 45.46 13.54 -0.21
C ALA A 258 43.94 13.51 -0.40
N VAL A 259 43.19 13.86 0.66
CA VAL A 259 41.82 13.58 0.84
C VAL A 259 40.97 14.62 0.13
N THR A 260 40.45 14.26 -1.02
CA THR A 260 39.24 14.85 -1.53
C THR A 260 38.08 13.96 -1.05
N GLY A 261 37.08 14.56 -0.41
CA GLY A 261 35.88 13.82 -0.04
C GLY A 261 35.13 13.25 -1.27
N VAL A 262 34.22 12.36 -1.05
CA VAL A 262 33.37 11.82 -2.10
C VAL A 262 32.12 12.71 -2.21
N SER A 263 31.70 13.02 -3.44
CA SER A 263 30.52 13.85 -3.67
C SER A 263 29.56 13.14 -4.63
N GLY A 264 28.27 13.37 -4.43
CA GLY A 264 27.21 12.84 -5.27
C GLY A 264 26.09 12.18 -4.49
N THR A 265 25.32 11.35 -5.19
CA THR A 265 24.21 10.58 -4.68
C THR A 265 24.51 9.09 -4.80
N GLY A 266 24.22 8.28 -3.77
CA GLY A 266 24.41 6.83 -3.83
C GLY A 266 24.18 6.10 -2.52
N ASN A 267 24.12 4.78 -2.63
CA ASN A 267 23.93 3.89 -1.48
C ASN A 267 25.17 3.82 -0.60
N ILE A 268 24.97 3.72 0.70
CA ILE A 268 26.04 3.54 1.71
C ILE A 268 26.11 2.09 2.16
N VAL A 269 24.95 1.48 2.45
CA VAL A 269 24.84 0.08 2.86
C VAL A 269 23.50 -0.47 2.38
N ARG A 270 23.51 -1.74 1.95
CA ARG A 270 22.30 -2.52 1.72
C ARG A 270 22.01 -3.35 2.95
N LEU A 271 20.78 -3.32 3.42
CA LEU A 271 20.25 -4.14 4.50
C LEU A 271 19.29 -5.16 3.92
N ILE A 272 19.50 -6.44 4.23
CA ILE A 272 18.73 -7.56 3.69
C ILE A 272 17.89 -8.14 4.82
N PHE A 273 16.57 -8.06 4.66
CA PHE A 273 15.60 -8.51 5.65
C PHE A 273 14.80 -9.71 5.17
N GLU A 274 14.33 -10.52 6.11
CA GLU A 274 13.28 -11.51 5.93
C GLU A 274 12.07 -11.10 6.75
N HIS A 275 10.88 -11.14 6.15
CA HIS A 275 9.65 -10.96 6.90
C HIS A 275 9.34 -12.21 7.74
N THR A 276 9.15 -12.02 9.05
CA THR A 276 8.93 -13.12 10.03
C THR A 276 7.68 -12.94 10.88
N GLY A 277 7.06 -11.76 10.83
CA GLY A 277 5.96 -11.36 11.68
C GLY A 277 4.55 -11.47 11.04
N PRO A 278 3.58 -10.75 11.58
CA PRO A 278 2.24 -10.65 11.02
C PRO A 278 2.24 -9.80 9.74
N ARG A 279 1.21 -9.94 8.92
CA ARG A 279 0.94 -9.03 7.80
C ARG A 279 0.65 -7.63 8.31
N GLY A 280 0.93 -6.61 7.51
CA GLY A 280 0.71 -5.22 7.87
C GLY A 280 1.85 -4.32 7.42
N GLN A 281 2.09 -3.26 8.17
CA GLN A 281 3.19 -2.32 7.91
C GLN A 281 4.14 -2.23 9.10
N SER A 282 5.41 -2.00 8.79
CA SER A 282 6.43 -1.62 9.75
C SER A 282 7.39 -0.60 9.16
N VAL A 283 7.91 0.28 10.02
CA VAL A 283 8.84 1.33 9.62
C VAL A 283 10.27 0.86 9.88
N ILE A 284 11.17 1.15 8.93
CA ILE A 284 12.62 1.09 9.13
C ILE A 284 13.08 2.53 9.33
N SER A 285 13.51 2.87 10.53
CA SER A 285 13.83 4.24 10.92
C SER A 285 15.33 4.47 10.97
N ILE A 286 15.76 5.61 10.45
CA ILE A 286 17.10 6.15 10.71
C ILE A 286 17.01 7.09 11.92
N SER A 287 17.87 6.88 12.89
CA SER A 287 17.94 7.73 14.09
C SER A 287 18.40 9.14 13.75
N SER A 288 17.83 10.14 14.45
CA SER A 288 18.32 11.52 14.40
C SER A 288 19.75 11.73 14.94
N GLU A 289 20.31 10.72 15.60
CA GLU A 289 21.70 10.71 16.03
C GLU A 289 22.69 10.36 14.91
N SER A 290 22.17 9.85 13.77
CA SER A 290 22.99 9.58 12.61
C SER A 290 23.62 10.89 12.09
N THR A 291 24.89 10.80 11.69
CA THR A 291 25.65 11.97 11.23
C THR A 291 26.46 11.63 9.99
N VAL A 292 26.51 12.56 9.04
CA VAL A 292 27.42 12.51 7.89
C VAL A 292 28.44 13.62 8.04
N ARG A 293 29.70 13.32 7.81
CA ARG A 293 30.84 14.24 8.01
C ARG A 293 31.56 14.54 6.70
N ASP A 294 31.87 15.82 6.52
CA ASP A 294 32.73 16.29 5.43
C ASP A 294 34.23 16.19 5.78
N VAL A 295 35.08 16.62 4.85
CA VAL A 295 36.56 16.68 5.01
C VAL A 295 37.01 17.57 6.17
N TYR A 296 36.19 18.48 6.65
CA TYR A 296 36.46 19.37 7.78
C TYR A 296 35.83 18.87 9.07
N ASN A 297 35.23 17.67 9.05
CA ASN A 297 34.52 17.07 10.19
C ASN A 297 33.24 17.84 10.59
N ASN A 298 32.64 18.59 9.68
CA ASN A 298 31.32 19.20 9.90
C ASN A 298 30.22 18.20 9.61
N SER A 299 29.10 18.30 10.33
CA SER A 299 27.87 17.59 9.96
C SER A 299 27.25 18.25 8.74
N VAL A 300 26.91 17.46 7.72
CA VAL A 300 26.34 17.95 6.45
C VAL A 300 24.92 17.47 6.18
N ILE A 301 24.35 16.59 7.04
CA ILE A 301 22.95 16.14 6.89
C ILE A 301 22.02 17.31 7.19
N GLU A 302 21.04 17.51 6.30
CA GLU A 302 19.94 18.45 6.47
C GLU A 302 18.63 17.71 6.79
N HIS A 303 18.42 16.55 6.14
CA HIS A 303 17.20 15.77 6.29
C HIS A 303 17.47 14.27 6.48
N ILE A 304 16.64 13.61 7.31
CA ILE A 304 16.70 12.17 7.57
C ILE A 304 15.31 11.58 7.34
N PHE A 305 15.22 10.53 6.49
CA PHE A 305 13.95 9.88 6.17
C PHE A 305 13.99 8.40 6.44
N SER A 306 12.91 7.93 7.04
CA SER A 306 12.64 6.52 7.24
C SER A 306 12.01 5.89 5.99
N GLY A 307 11.92 4.57 5.97
CA GLY A 307 11.16 3.82 4.97
C GLY A 307 10.09 2.96 5.60
N VAL A 308 9.11 2.52 4.82
CA VAL A 308 8.04 1.65 5.26
C VAL A 308 8.01 0.36 4.44
N VAL A 309 7.79 -0.73 5.14
CA VAL A 309 7.61 -2.06 4.54
C VAL A 309 6.16 -2.48 4.73
N SER A 310 5.49 -2.79 3.62
CA SER A 310 4.11 -3.26 3.57
C SER A 310 4.09 -4.73 3.18
N ILE A 311 3.57 -5.59 4.03
CA ILE A 311 3.51 -7.05 3.82
C ILE A 311 2.05 -7.47 3.67
N TRP A 312 1.81 -8.24 2.62
CA TRP A 312 0.49 -8.74 2.25
C TRP A 312 0.21 -10.16 2.75
#